data_3e752c653abdecbd1040f54d3f11d563
#
_entry.id   3e752c653abdecbd1040f54d3f11d563
#
_cell.length_a   1.000
_cell.length_b   1.000
_cell.length_c   1.000
_cell.angle_alpha   90.00
_cell.angle_beta   90.00
_cell.angle_gamma   90.00
#
_symmetry.space_group_name_H-M   'P 1'
#
loop_
_entity.id
_entity.type
_entity.pdbx_description
1 polymer ?
#
loop_
_entity_poly.entity_id
_entity_poly.type
_entity_poly.pdbx_seq_one_letter_code
_entity_poly.pdbx_strand_id
1 'polypeptide(L)'
;MKRLLVLMLIAVCMQQIATAQNLLLQTLKSEADRNLSELKKQPIPAYYISYRVYDQSAHYITASFGNIMQNNPYTQRLFNAAVRVGSPEMDNTREIKEGNERGYADYNSSGYGSLGLEDNPAAWKITLWQKTDALYVEATKR
;
A
#
# COMPACT_ATOMS: atom_id res chain seq x y z
N MET A 1 33.23 25.64 19.25
CA MET A 1 32.26 24.85 20.06
C MET A 1 30.82 24.99 19.57
N LYS A 2 30.22 26.20 19.46
CA LYS A 2 28.83 26.37 19.01
C LYS A 2 28.53 25.79 17.62
N ARG A 3 29.43 25.96 16.63
CA ARG A 3 29.26 25.40 15.27
C ARG A 3 29.29 23.86 15.25
N LEU A 4 30.08 23.24 16.11
CA LEU A 4 30.20 21.79 16.21
C LEU A 4 28.91 21.19 16.84
N LEU A 5 28.33 21.88 17.83
CA LEU A 5 27.05 21.52 18.46
C LEU A 5 25.88 21.59 17.47
N VAL A 6 25.84 22.60 16.62
CA VAL A 6 24.80 22.74 15.58
C VAL A 6 24.91 21.63 14.54
N LEU A 7 26.11 21.30 14.07
CA LEU A 7 26.33 20.19 13.14
C LEU A 7 25.92 18.83 13.74
N MET A 8 26.21 18.62 15.02
CA MET A 8 25.80 17.40 15.71
C MET A 8 24.29 17.30 15.87
N LEU A 9 23.60 18.42 16.13
CA LEU A 9 22.15 18.48 16.22
C LEU A 9 21.48 18.19 14.87
N ILE A 10 22.01 18.72 13.77
CA ILE A 10 21.52 18.46 12.41
C ILE A 10 21.70 16.98 12.04
N ALA A 11 22.84 16.38 12.39
CA ALA A 11 23.12 14.97 12.13
C ALA A 11 22.14 14.04 12.88
N VAL A 12 21.78 14.37 14.11
CA VAL A 12 20.80 13.61 14.93
C VAL A 12 19.39 13.73 14.33
N CYS A 13 18.99 14.93 13.84
CA CYS A 13 17.68 15.11 13.19
C CYS A 13 17.57 14.33 11.85
N MET A 14 18.65 14.23 11.09
CA MET A 14 18.63 13.46 9.83
C MET A 14 18.47 11.94 10.05
N GLN A 15 18.95 11.41 11.17
CA GLN A 15 18.77 9.98 11.49
C GLN A 15 17.33 9.61 11.79
N GLN A 16 16.51 10.52 12.30
CA GLN A 16 15.10 10.27 12.63
C GLN A 16 14.24 10.05 11.38
N ILE A 17 14.51 10.77 10.30
CA ILE A 17 13.77 10.65 9.04
C ILE A 17 14.03 9.29 8.37
N ALA A 18 15.27 8.82 8.41
CA ALA A 18 15.65 7.50 7.87
C ALA A 18 14.99 6.34 8.64
N THR A 19 14.73 6.51 9.94
CA THR A 19 14.14 5.47 10.78
C THR A 19 12.64 5.28 10.49
N ALA A 20 11.90 6.36 10.22
CA ALA A 20 10.46 6.28 9.91
C ALA A 20 10.19 5.58 8.56
N GLN A 21 10.97 5.88 7.53
CA GLN A 21 10.89 5.17 6.24
C GLN A 21 11.24 3.69 6.38
N ASN A 22 12.17 3.35 7.25
CA ASN A 22 12.55 1.97 7.53
C ASN A 22 11.43 1.20 8.24
N LEU A 23 10.67 1.82 9.16
CA LEU A 23 9.57 1.19 9.90
C LEU A 23 8.43 0.75 8.99
N LEU A 24 7.99 1.60 8.08
CA LEU A 24 6.95 1.26 7.09
C LEU A 24 7.42 0.11 6.20
N LEU A 25 8.62 0.20 5.63
CA LEU A 25 9.15 -0.81 4.74
C LEU A 25 9.35 -2.16 5.46
N GLN A 26 9.84 -2.16 6.70
CA GLN A 26 9.95 -3.35 7.52
C GLN A 26 8.59 -3.97 7.81
N THR A 27 7.57 -3.15 8.09
CA THR A 27 6.20 -3.61 8.32
C THR A 27 5.63 -4.25 7.06
N LEU A 28 5.75 -3.60 5.90
CA LEU A 28 5.29 -4.14 4.62
C LEU A 28 5.97 -5.48 4.31
N LYS A 29 7.29 -5.57 4.49
CA LYS A 29 8.03 -6.81 4.27
C LYS A 29 7.58 -7.92 5.21
N SER A 30 7.49 -7.64 6.51
CA SER A 30 7.07 -8.64 7.51
C SER A 30 5.66 -9.16 7.24
N GLU A 31 4.74 -8.30 6.78
CA GLU A 31 3.38 -8.72 6.43
C GLU A 31 3.33 -9.48 5.09
N ALA A 32 4.14 -9.11 4.11
CA ALA A 32 4.24 -9.88 2.87
C ALA A 32 4.75 -11.29 3.13
N ASP A 33 5.82 -11.43 3.92
CA ASP A 33 6.41 -12.72 4.28
C ASP A 33 5.44 -13.58 5.09
N ARG A 34 4.75 -12.99 6.08
CA ARG A 34 3.73 -13.66 6.90
C ARG A 34 2.55 -14.14 6.05
N ASN A 35 1.94 -13.25 5.29
CA ASN A 35 0.77 -13.57 4.48
C ASN A 35 1.10 -14.60 3.40
N LEU A 36 2.26 -14.49 2.74
CA LEU A 36 2.69 -15.49 1.77
C LEU A 36 2.91 -16.87 2.40
N SER A 37 3.50 -16.91 3.60
CA SER A 37 3.71 -18.14 4.36
C SER A 37 2.38 -18.85 4.71
N GLU A 38 1.36 -18.09 5.10
CA GLU A 38 0.05 -18.65 5.42
C GLU A 38 -0.75 -19.05 4.17
N LEU A 39 -0.71 -18.24 3.12
CA LEU A 39 -1.47 -18.50 1.90
C LEU A 39 -0.85 -19.60 1.04
N LYS A 40 0.43 -19.92 1.21
CA LYS A 40 1.06 -21.12 0.61
C LYS A 40 0.51 -22.44 1.14
N LYS A 41 -0.07 -22.45 2.35
CA LYS A 41 -0.63 -23.65 2.99
C LYS A 41 -2.06 -23.94 2.55
N GLN A 42 -2.69 -23.01 1.84
CA GLN A 42 -4.08 -23.13 1.40
C GLN A 42 -4.24 -24.10 0.23
N PRO A 43 -5.45 -24.65 -0.01
CA PRO A 43 -5.70 -25.57 -1.11
C PRO A 43 -5.31 -25.05 -2.49
N ILE A 44 -5.48 -23.75 -2.74
CA ILE A 44 -4.97 -23.04 -3.91
C ILE A 44 -3.85 -22.12 -3.43
N PRO A 45 -2.58 -22.54 -3.51
CA PRO A 45 -1.49 -21.82 -2.88
C PRO A 45 -1.20 -20.49 -3.58
N ALA A 46 -0.99 -19.43 -2.80
CA ALA A 46 -0.42 -18.21 -3.33
C ALA A 46 1.10 -18.37 -3.51
N TYR A 47 1.62 -17.95 -4.65
CA TYR A 47 3.05 -17.98 -4.93
C TYR A 47 3.70 -16.59 -4.93
N TYR A 48 2.88 -15.53 -5.00
CA TYR A 48 3.36 -14.14 -5.05
C TYR A 48 2.43 -13.20 -4.32
N ILE A 49 3.03 -12.32 -3.50
CA ILE A 49 2.37 -11.16 -2.88
C ILE A 49 3.26 -9.94 -3.07
N SER A 50 2.68 -8.80 -3.38
CA SER A 50 3.39 -7.52 -3.38
C SER A 50 2.56 -6.41 -2.78
N TYR A 51 3.25 -5.48 -2.10
CA TYR A 51 2.70 -4.22 -1.63
C TYR A 51 3.49 -3.07 -2.23
N ARG A 52 2.78 -2.07 -2.71
CA ARG A 52 3.34 -0.78 -3.14
C ARG A 52 2.67 0.31 -2.35
N VAL A 53 3.43 1.25 -1.81
CA VAL A 53 2.89 2.39 -1.06
C VAL A 53 3.31 3.67 -1.73
N TYR A 54 2.40 4.63 -1.75
CA TYR A 54 2.57 5.95 -2.34
C TYR A 54 2.15 7.00 -1.31
N ASP A 55 3.11 7.80 -0.85
CA ASP A 55 2.80 9.01 -0.09
C ASP A 55 2.56 10.14 -1.09
N GLN A 56 1.35 10.69 -1.07
CA GLN A 56 0.92 11.73 -1.98
C GLN A 56 0.57 12.99 -1.19
N SER A 57 1.22 14.11 -1.54
CA SER A 57 0.83 15.44 -1.09
C SER A 57 0.44 16.27 -2.30
N ALA A 58 -0.71 16.90 -2.23
CA ALA A 58 -1.23 17.72 -3.32
C ALA A 58 -1.96 18.95 -2.79
N HIS A 59 -2.03 19.97 -3.64
CA HIS A 59 -2.82 21.18 -3.45
C HIS A 59 -3.89 21.25 -4.54
N TYR A 60 -5.14 21.31 -4.14
CA TYR A 60 -6.24 21.57 -5.06
C TYR A 60 -6.64 23.02 -4.99
N ILE A 61 -6.39 23.77 -6.06
CA ILE A 61 -6.69 25.19 -6.15
C ILE A 61 -7.72 25.40 -7.27
N THR A 62 -8.83 26.01 -6.93
CA THR A 62 -9.82 26.48 -7.91
C THR A 62 -9.89 27.99 -7.86
N ALA A 63 -9.79 28.64 -9.01
CA ALA A 63 -9.92 30.08 -9.15
C ALA A 63 -10.98 30.45 -10.20
N SER A 64 -11.72 31.52 -9.98
CA SER A 64 -12.70 32.04 -10.90
C SER A 64 -12.75 33.57 -10.79
N PHE A 65 -12.86 34.25 -11.93
CA PHE A 65 -12.93 35.72 -12.00
C PHE A 65 -11.81 36.45 -11.22
N GLY A 66 -10.59 35.89 -11.25
CA GLY A 66 -9.44 36.45 -10.55
C GLY A 66 -9.38 36.21 -9.04
N ASN A 67 -10.33 35.47 -8.47
CA ASN A 67 -10.35 35.10 -7.04
C ASN A 67 -10.11 33.60 -6.85
N ILE A 68 -9.38 33.24 -5.78
CA ILE A 68 -9.23 31.85 -5.34
C ILE A 68 -10.51 31.45 -4.62
N MET A 69 -11.22 30.46 -5.18
CA MET A 69 -12.44 29.89 -4.61
C MET A 69 -12.15 28.76 -3.61
N GLN A 70 -11.12 27.98 -3.90
CA GLN A 70 -10.67 26.88 -3.04
C GLN A 70 -9.15 26.79 -3.03
N ASN A 71 -8.60 26.46 -1.88
CA ASN A 71 -7.17 26.17 -1.72
C ASN A 71 -7.06 25.07 -0.64
N ASN A 72 -7.16 23.82 -1.07
CA ASN A 72 -7.21 22.67 -0.17
C ASN A 72 -5.93 21.83 -0.33
N PRO A 73 -4.97 21.94 0.61
CA PRO A 73 -3.90 20.96 0.71
C PRO A 73 -4.45 19.64 1.24
N TYR A 74 -3.97 18.52 0.69
CA TYR A 74 -4.23 17.21 1.27
C TYR A 74 -3.00 16.32 1.17
N THR A 75 -2.87 15.45 2.15
CA THR A 75 -1.85 14.41 2.17
C THR A 75 -2.53 13.07 2.43
N GLN A 76 -2.15 12.07 1.67
CA GLN A 76 -2.69 10.72 1.85
C GLN A 76 -1.60 9.68 1.59
N ARG A 77 -1.72 8.53 2.23
CA ARG A 77 -0.91 7.35 1.96
C ARG A 77 -1.78 6.29 1.33
N LEU A 78 -1.52 6.04 0.05
CA LEU A 78 -2.21 5.01 -0.72
C LEU A 78 -1.33 3.77 -0.82
N PHE A 79 -1.96 2.60 -0.89
CA PHE A 79 -1.24 1.38 -1.21
C PHE A 79 -1.94 0.59 -2.31
N ASN A 80 -1.18 -0.25 -2.97
CA ASN A 80 -1.67 -1.26 -3.88
C ASN A 80 -1.10 -2.61 -3.46
N ALA A 81 -1.97 -3.59 -3.27
CA ALA A 81 -1.63 -4.97 -2.99
C ALA A 81 -1.95 -5.85 -4.20
N ALA A 82 -1.14 -6.87 -4.42
CA ALA A 82 -1.42 -7.89 -5.42
C ALA A 82 -1.15 -9.27 -4.83
N VAL A 83 -2.05 -10.23 -5.10
CA VAL A 83 -1.95 -11.63 -4.74
C VAL A 83 -2.06 -12.47 -6.01
N ARG A 84 -1.14 -13.42 -6.19
CA ARG A 84 -1.20 -14.38 -7.29
C ARG A 84 -1.24 -15.79 -6.74
N VAL A 85 -2.18 -16.57 -7.26
CA VAL A 85 -2.41 -17.97 -6.91
C VAL A 85 -2.15 -18.88 -8.11
N GLY A 86 -1.83 -20.15 -7.86
CA GLY A 86 -1.49 -21.11 -8.90
C GLY A 86 0.00 -21.19 -9.17
N SER A 87 0.41 -21.06 -10.41
CA SER A 87 1.82 -21.10 -10.84
C SER A 87 2.14 -19.91 -11.77
N PRO A 88 3.44 -19.59 -11.97
CA PRO A 88 3.82 -18.52 -12.91
C PRO A 88 3.35 -18.74 -14.35
N GLU A 89 3.17 -20.01 -14.76
CA GLU A 89 2.69 -20.38 -16.09
C GLU A 89 1.18 -20.24 -16.22
N MET A 90 0.45 -20.47 -15.11
CA MET A 90 -1.01 -20.40 -15.05
C MET A 90 -1.45 -19.80 -13.72
N ASP A 91 -1.76 -18.51 -13.73
CA ASP A 91 -2.17 -17.76 -12.56
C ASP A 91 -3.49 -16.99 -12.80
N ASN A 92 -4.04 -16.43 -11.72
CA ASN A 92 -5.27 -15.66 -11.72
C ASN A 92 -5.20 -14.31 -12.47
N THR A 93 -4.06 -13.93 -13.05
CA THR A 93 -3.93 -12.71 -13.85
C THR A 93 -4.29 -12.91 -15.32
N ARG A 94 -4.36 -14.17 -15.78
CA ARG A 94 -4.80 -14.51 -17.12
C ARG A 94 -6.32 -14.58 -17.14
N GLU A 95 -6.95 -13.58 -17.76
CA GLU A 95 -8.40 -13.56 -17.92
C GLU A 95 -8.86 -14.70 -18.84
N ILE A 96 -9.72 -15.56 -18.33
CA ILE A 96 -10.51 -16.46 -19.18
C ILE A 96 -11.52 -15.58 -19.92
N LYS A 97 -11.63 -15.76 -21.22
CA LYS A 97 -12.31 -14.87 -22.18
C LYS A 97 -13.85 -14.79 -22.03
N GLU A 98 -14.43 -15.40 -21.02
CA GLU A 98 -15.86 -15.42 -20.75
C GLU A 98 -16.21 -14.60 -19.51
N GLY A 99 -16.69 -13.39 -19.75
CA GLY A 99 -17.25 -12.56 -18.68
C GLY A 99 -17.09 -11.07 -18.94
N ASN A 100 -17.76 -10.56 -19.97
CA ASN A 100 -17.90 -9.12 -20.24
C ASN A 100 -18.84 -8.42 -19.23
N GLU A 101 -18.96 -8.93 -18.02
CA GLU A 101 -19.62 -8.25 -16.92
C GLU A 101 -18.59 -7.67 -15.96
N ARG A 102 -17.68 -6.86 -16.49
CA ARG A 102 -17.02 -5.85 -15.67
C ARG A 102 -18.03 -4.71 -15.42
N GLY A 103 -19.06 -5.02 -14.64
CA GLY A 103 -19.63 -4.01 -13.79
C GLY A 103 -18.48 -3.35 -13.04
N TYR A 104 -18.50 -2.05 -12.86
CA TYR A 104 -17.55 -1.21 -12.11
C TYR A 104 -16.74 -2.05 -11.14
N ALA A 105 -15.43 -2.21 -11.42
CA ALA A 105 -14.57 -3.05 -10.60
C ALA A 105 -14.79 -2.62 -9.14
N ASP A 106 -15.38 -3.50 -8.36
CA ASP A 106 -15.69 -3.21 -6.97
C ASP A 106 -14.38 -2.76 -6.34
N TYR A 107 -14.38 -1.60 -5.73
CA TYR A 107 -13.20 -1.03 -5.05
C TYR A 107 -12.58 -2.06 -4.08
N ASN A 108 -13.37 -3.01 -3.60
CA ASN A 108 -12.92 -4.11 -2.74
C ASN A 108 -12.12 -5.17 -3.50
N SER A 109 -12.40 -5.42 -4.77
CA SER A 109 -11.65 -6.36 -5.63
C SER A 109 -10.43 -5.71 -6.27
N SER A 110 -10.32 -4.38 -6.25
CA SER A 110 -9.11 -3.68 -6.65
C SER A 110 -8.04 -3.82 -5.56
N GLY A 111 -6.79 -3.99 -5.94
CA GLY A 111 -5.67 -4.05 -5.00
C GLY A 111 -5.41 -2.74 -4.22
N TYR A 112 -6.16 -1.67 -4.52
CA TYR A 112 -5.97 -0.36 -3.92
C TYR A 112 -6.61 -0.21 -2.54
N GLY A 113 -5.98 0.61 -1.69
CA GLY A 113 -6.45 0.97 -0.37
C GLY A 113 -5.69 2.19 0.16
N SER A 114 -6.02 2.61 1.38
CA SER A 114 -5.31 3.69 2.08
C SER A 114 -4.73 3.17 3.39
N LEU A 115 -3.58 3.71 3.77
CA LEU A 115 -2.94 3.50 5.08
C LEU A 115 -2.96 4.81 5.86
N GLY A 116 -3.02 4.70 7.19
CA GLY A 116 -2.85 5.87 8.06
C GLY A 116 -1.49 6.53 7.84
N LEU A 117 -1.47 7.86 7.91
CA LEU A 117 -0.23 8.66 7.84
C LEU A 117 0.61 8.53 9.11
N GLU A 118 -0.03 8.21 10.23
CA GLU A 118 0.64 8.00 11.50
C GLU A 118 1.49 6.73 11.48
N ASP A 119 2.63 6.75 12.16
CA ASP A 119 3.52 5.61 12.33
C ASP A 119 2.93 4.58 13.30
N ASN A 120 1.91 3.86 12.83
CA ASN A 120 1.22 2.81 13.57
C ASN A 120 1.31 1.46 12.83
N PRO A 121 2.37 0.68 13.06
CA PRO A 121 2.56 -0.61 12.41
C PRO A 121 1.41 -1.60 12.64
N ALA A 122 0.77 -1.56 13.81
CA ALA A 122 -0.34 -2.45 14.14
C ALA A 122 -1.56 -2.18 13.24
N ALA A 123 -1.92 -0.89 13.06
CA ALA A 123 -3.01 -0.49 12.18
C ALA A 123 -2.70 -0.83 10.72
N TRP A 124 -1.46 -0.58 10.25
CA TRP A 124 -1.06 -0.94 8.89
C TRP A 124 -1.16 -2.44 8.65
N LYS A 125 -0.72 -3.27 9.58
CA LYS A 125 -0.78 -4.74 9.49
C LYS A 125 -2.21 -5.24 9.34
N ILE A 126 -3.14 -4.72 10.12
CA ILE A 126 -4.56 -5.09 10.04
C ILE A 126 -5.12 -4.76 8.66
N THR A 127 -4.87 -3.53 8.16
CA THR A 127 -5.35 -3.09 6.85
C THR A 127 -4.77 -3.94 5.71
N LEU A 128 -3.46 -4.21 5.75
CA LEU A 128 -2.78 -5.04 4.74
C LEU A 128 -3.30 -6.47 4.75
N TRP A 129 -3.49 -7.05 5.95
CA TRP A 129 -4.02 -8.40 6.10
C TRP A 129 -5.44 -8.51 5.52
N GLN A 130 -6.36 -7.61 5.91
CA GLN A 130 -7.73 -7.60 5.41
C GLN A 130 -7.79 -7.51 3.89
N LYS A 131 -6.95 -6.65 3.31
CA LYS A 131 -6.88 -6.48 1.86
C LYS A 131 -6.30 -7.71 1.16
N THR A 132 -5.26 -8.30 1.72
CA THR A 132 -4.64 -9.52 1.18
C THR A 132 -5.61 -10.69 1.20
N ASP A 133 -6.36 -10.86 2.29
CA ASP A 133 -7.38 -11.90 2.43
C ASP A 133 -8.47 -11.73 1.37
N ALA A 134 -9.02 -10.52 1.22
CA ALA A 134 -10.03 -10.23 0.20
C ALA A 134 -9.53 -10.52 -1.23
N LEU A 135 -8.29 -10.14 -1.54
CA LEU A 135 -7.67 -10.41 -2.85
C LEU A 135 -7.41 -11.90 -3.07
N TYR A 136 -7.03 -12.63 -2.03
CA TYR A 136 -6.84 -14.07 -2.12
C TYR A 136 -8.18 -14.78 -2.41
N VAL A 137 -9.24 -14.43 -1.67
CA VAL A 137 -10.59 -14.97 -1.90
C VAL A 137 -11.06 -14.69 -3.32
N GLU A 138 -10.82 -13.50 -3.84
CA GLU A 138 -11.18 -13.16 -5.23
C GLU A 138 -10.33 -13.94 -6.24
N ALA A 139 -9.02 -14.05 -6.01
CA ALA A 139 -8.12 -14.79 -6.88
C ALA A 139 -8.47 -16.28 -6.99
N THR A 140 -9.02 -16.87 -5.92
CA THR A 140 -9.41 -18.30 -5.91
C THR A 140 -10.76 -18.58 -6.57
N LYS A 141 -11.56 -17.56 -6.91
CA LYS A 141 -12.83 -17.69 -7.64
C LYS A 141 -12.66 -17.75 -9.15
N ARG A 142 -11.47 -17.39 -9.63
CA ARG A 142 -11.11 -17.32 -11.06
C ARG A 142 -10.42 -18.60 -11.49
#